data_7a399a2119df2ec94aba47d2fb93dd6c
#
_entry.id   7a399a2119df2ec94aba47d2fb93dd6c
#
_cell.length_a   1.000
_cell.length_b   1.000
_cell.length_c   1.000
_cell.angle_alpha   90.00
_cell.angle_beta   90.00
_cell.angle_gamma   90.00
#
_symmetry.space_group_name_H-M   'P 1'
#
loop_
_entity.id
_entity.type
_entity.pdbx_description
1 polymer ?
#
loop_
_entity_poly.entity_id
_entity_poly.type
_entity_poly.pdbx_seq_one_letter_code
_entity_poly.pdbx_strand_id
1 'polypeptide(L)'
;MKMRLVLLVILAFGFGQLVAQTPKPSSATKTEAKKEEPKIAGITIARPNGNFLGLTLEGGTFKLSFYDKDKKPMAADVARAAARWNPNYKQGSERIILNGSSGGKALVGSKPVRPPYAFKLFLTLLKGDASTDGSESEQAVENYTVDFRA
;
A
#
# COMPACT_ATOMS: atom_id res chain seq x y z
N MET A 1 -32.54 7.20 -55.33
CA MET A 1 -33.82 7.79 -55.75
C MET A 1 -34.26 8.76 -54.67
N LYS A 2 -34.39 10.08 -55.05
CA LYS A 2 -35.05 11.22 -54.38
C LYS A 2 -34.40 11.71 -53.08
N MET A 3 -33.49 12.66 -52.99
CA MET A 3 -33.47 14.07 -53.41
C MET A 3 -34.73 14.91 -53.04
N ARG A 4 -34.51 15.79 -52.05
CA ARG A 4 -35.20 17.11 -51.85
C ARG A 4 -34.55 17.73 -50.61
N LEU A 5 -33.69 18.69 -50.65
CA LEU A 5 -33.65 20.09 -51.08
C LEU A 5 -34.89 20.89 -50.65
N VAL A 6 -34.68 21.90 -49.81
CA VAL A 6 -35.36 23.19 -49.66
C VAL A 6 -34.89 23.80 -48.35
N LEU A 7 -34.28 24.86 -48.27
CA LEU A 7 -34.25 26.26 -48.65
C LEU A 7 -34.14 27.15 -47.38
N LEU A 8 -33.11 27.87 -47.34
CA LEU A 8 -32.75 29.17 -46.89
C LEU A 8 -33.88 30.08 -46.30
N VAL A 9 -33.65 30.65 -45.12
CA VAL A 9 -34.12 31.98 -44.78
C VAL A 9 -33.05 32.71 -43.95
N ILE A 10 -32.54 33.77 -44.56
CA ILE A 10 -31.71 34.81 -43.94
C ILE A 10 -32.66 35.83 -43.31
N LEU A 11 -32.39 36.23 -42.07
CA LEU A 11 -32.78 37.57 -41.65
C LEU A 11 -31.73 38.15 -40.68
N ALA A 12 -31.12 39.23 -41.15
CA ALA A 12 -30.22 40.09 -40.42
C ALA A 12 -31.01 41.03 -39.49
N PHE A 13 -30.44 41.49 -38.48
CA PHE A 13 -30.35 42.85 -37.94
C PHE A 13 -30.22 42.85 -36.43
N GLY A 14 -29.22 43.58 -35.95
CA GLY A 14 -29.16 43.98 -34.56
C GLY A 14 -27.75 44.43 -34.13
N PHE A 15 -27.39 45.67 -34.50
CA PHE A 15 -26.26 46.39 -33.93
C PHE A 15 -26.40 46.57 -32.45
N GLY A 16 -25.36 46.33 -31.69
CA GLY A 16 -25.34 46.59 -30.25
C GLY A 16 -23.96 46.49 -29.66
N GLN A 17 -23.22 47.61 -29.71
CA GLN A 17 -22.31 48.16 -28.72
C GLN A 17 -21.16 47.28 -28.17
N LEU A 18 -19.96 47.69 -28.60
CA LEU A 18 -18.67 47.56 -27.96
C LEU A 18 -18.73 47.74 -26.42
N VAL A 19 -18.28 46.72 -25.69
CA VAL A 19 -17.49 46.93 -24.48
C VAL A 19 -16.26 46.02 -24.59
N ALA A 20 -15.12 46.68 -24.83
CA ALA A 20 -13.83 46.02 -24.78
C ALA A 20 -13.52 45.64 -23.32
N GLN A 21 -13.76 44.40 -22.96
CA GLN A 21 -13.11 43.81 -21.82
C GLN A 21 -11.97 42.95 -22.36
N THR A 22 -10.76 43.46 -22.20
CA THR A 22 -9.54 42.70 -22.36
C THR A 22 -9.60 41.47 -21.45
N PRO A 23 -9.55 40.24 -21.97
CA PRO A 23 -9.32 39.11 -21.14
C PRO A 23 -7.88 39.16 -20.65
N LYS A 24 -7.72 39.47 -19.35
CA LYS A 24 -6.50 39.25 -18.62
C LYS A 24 -6.07 37.81 -18.89
N PRO A 25 -4.84 37.51 -19.32
CA PRO A 25 -4.38 36.14 -19.45
C PRO A 25 -4.39 35.51 -18.05
N SER A 26 -5.37 34.69 -17.81
CA SER A 26 -5.35 33.76 -16.70
C SER A 26 -4.15 32.85 -16.95
N SER A 27 -3.07 33.13 -16.23
CA SER A 27 -1.94 32.22 -16.14
C SER A 27 -2.53 30.87 -15.64
N ALA A 28 -2.72 29.96 -16.58
CA ALA A 28 -2.91 28.58 -16.27
C ALA A 28 -1.69 28.15 -15.48
N THR A 29 -1.80 28.21 -14.16
CA THR A 29 -0.90 27.52 -13.27
C THR A 29 -1.02 26.06 -13.64
N LYS A 30 -0.09 25.60 -14.46
CA LYS A 30 0.15 24.20 -14.71
C LYS A 30 0.49 23.62 -13.34
N THR A 31 -0.52 23.16 -12.65
CA THR A 31 -0.33 22.32 -11.48
C THR A 31 0.38 21.08 -12.00
N GLU A 32 1.69 21.09 -11.90
CA GLU A 32 2.45 19.86 -12.02
C GLU A 32 1.84 18.93 -10.98
N ALA A 33 1.13 17.93 -11.45
CA ALA A 33 0.70 16.81 -10.62
C ALA A 33 1.99 16.24 -10.03
N LYS A 34 2.27 16.64 -8.78
CA LYS A 34 3.33 16.05 -7.97
C LYS A 34 3.04 14.56 -7.99
N LYS A 35 3.84 13.81 -8.73
CA LYS A 35 3.77 12.37 -8.82
C LYS A 35 3.86 11.88 -7.38
N GLU A 36 2.72 11.54 -6.79
CA GLU A 36 2.69 11.04 -5.43
C GLU A 36 3.57 9.80 -5.40
N GLU A 37 4.65 9.87 -4.64
CA GLU A 37 5.50 8.69 -4.42
C GLU A 37 4.62 7.60 -3.82
N PRO A 38 4.69 6.36 -4.33
CA PRO A 38 3.89 5.27 -3.81
C PRO A 38 4.16 5.11 -2.31
N LYS A 39 3.11 5.29 -1.52
CA LYS A 39 3.17 5.27 -0.07
C LYS A 39 2.99 3.85 0.43
N ILE A 40 3.95 3.36 1.20
CA ILE A 40 3.84 2.07 1.88
C ILE A 40 2.82 2.19 3.02
N ALA A 41 1.89 1.24 3.10
CA ALA A 41 0.89 1.21 4.14
C ALA A 41 1.49 0.77 5.49
N GLY A 42 1.14 1.46 6.57
CA GLY A 42 1.55 1.15 7.93
C GLY A 42 3.00 1.52 8.24
N ILE A 43 3.64 0.73 9.10
CA ILE A 43 5.02 0.95 9.50
C ILE A 43 5.94 0.41 8.41
N THR A 44 6.76 1.29 7.84
CA THR A 44 7.73 0.93 6.80
C THR A 44 9.02 0.40 7.44
N ILE A 45 9.45 -0.77 7.01
CA ILE A 45 10.69 -1.41 7.44
C ILE A 45 11.58 -1.59 6.21
N ALA A 46 12.77 -1.00 6.22
CA ALA A 46 13.75 -1.18 5.16
C ALA A 46 14.45 -2.55 5.30
N ARG A 47 14.62 -3.25 4.18
CA ARG A 47 15.32 -4.52 4.12
C ARG A 47 16.76 -4.36 3.61
N PRO A 48 17.68 -5.26 3.97
CA PRO A 48 19.07 -5.22 3.49
C PRO A 48 19.21 -5.30 1.97
N ASN A 49 18.26 -5.92 1.28
CA ASN A 49 18.23 -6.05 -0.19
C ASN A 49 17.70 -4.80 -0.92
N GLY A 50 17.40 -3.71 -0.21
CA GLY A 50 16.85 -2.47 -0.75
C GLY A 50 15.33 -2.46 -0.94
N ASN A 51 14.64 -3.55 -0.65
CA ASN A 51 13.19 -3.64 -0.62
C ASN A 51 12.61 -3.12 0.69
N PHE A 52 11.28 -3.09 0.79
CA PHE A 52 10.58 -2.62 1.98
C PHE A 52 9.50 -3.60 2.42
N LEU A 53 9.19 -3.55 3.71
CA LEU A 53 8.01 -4.19 4.28
C LEU A 53 7.07 -3.11 4.81
N GLY A 54 5.78 -3.34 4.69
CA GLY A 54 4.74 -2.54 5.31
C GLY A 54 4.00 -3.38 6.35
N LEU A 55 4.09 -3.00 7.61
CA LEU A 55 3.41 -3.69 8.70
C LEU A 55 2.17 -2.91 9.12
N THR A 56 1.01 -3.52 8.97
CA THR A 56 -0.30 -2.96 9.36
C THR A 56 -1.00 -3.85 10.37
N LEU A 57 -2.00 -3.28 11.03
CA LEU A 57 -2.97 -4.02 11.83
C LEU A 57 -4.34 -3.89 11.15
N GLU A 58 -4.81 -4.96 10.53
CA GLU A 58 -6.09 -5.00 9.84
C GLU A 58 -7.03 -6.00 10.52
N GLY A 59 -8.22 -5.54 10.92
CA GLY A 59 -9.16 -6.38 11.66
C GLY A 59 -8.61 -6.94 12.97
N GLY A 60 -7.69 -6.21 13.61
CA GLY A 60 -7.00 -6.66 14.82
C GLY A 60 -5.88 -7.67 14.56
N THR A 61 -5.53 -7.97 13.32
CA THR A 61 -4.51 -8.96 12.95
C THR A 61 -3.35 -8.29 12.24
N PHE A 62 -2.12 -8.73 12.50
CA PHE A 62 -0.97 -8.25 11.74
C PHE A 62 -1.04 -8.67 10.29
N LYS A 63 -0.75 -7.72 9.41
CA LYS A 63 -0.54 -7.95 7.99
C LYS A 63 0.79 -7.36 7.57
N LEU A 64 1.63 -8.18 6.97
CA LEU A 64 2.94 -7.81 6.46
C LEU A 64 2.90 -7.85 4.94
N SER A 65 3.02 -6.69 4.31
CA SER A 65 3.05 -6.52 2.85
C SER A 65 4.48 -6.29 2.38
N PHE A 66 4.77 -6.71 1.15
CA PHE A 66 6.10 -6.63 0.55
C PHE A 66 6.12 -5.60 -0.57
N TYR A 67 7.19 -4.82 -0.63
CA TYR A 67 7.38 -3.76 -1.61
C TYR A 67 8.80 -3.81 -2.15
N ASP A 68 8.94 -3.51 -3.43
CA ASP A 68 10.25 -3.38 -4.08
C ASP A 68 10.94 -2.04 -3.71
N LYS A 69 12.14 -1.83 -4.24
CA LYS A 69 12.92 -0.60 -4.06
C LYS A 69 12.20 0.67 -4.54
N ASP A 70 11.26 0.53 -5.47
CA ASP A 70 10.44 1.62 -6.00
C ASP A 70 9.12 1.79 -5.20
N LYS A 71 8.98 1.11 -4.05
CA LYS A 71 7.80 1.08 -3.19
C LYS A 71 6.54 0.53 -3.89
N LYS A 72 6.71 -0.30 -4.91
CA LYS A 72 5.60 -0.99 -5.57
C LYS A 72 5.32 -2.32 -4.88
N PRO A 73 4.04 -2.70 -4.74
CA PRO A 73 3.69 -3.98 -4.14
C PRO A 73 4.30 -5.16 -4.91
N MET A 74 4.92 -6.09 -4.19
CA MET A 74 5.49 -7.32 -4.74
C MET A 74 4.95 -8.55 -4.01
N ALA A 75 5.19 -9.73 -4.56
CA ALA A 75 4.87 -10.98 -3.88
C ALA A 75 5.78 -11.19 -2.67
N ALA A 76 5.29 -11.93 -1.66
CA ALA A 76 6.09 -12.35 -0.54
C ALA A 76 7.22 -13.29 -1.02
N ASP A 77 8.44 -12.96 -0.65
CA ASP A 77 9.65 -13.73 -0.98
C ASP A 77 10.09 -14.66 0.15
N VAL A 78 9.28 -14.74 1.20
CA VAL A 78 9.44 -15.63 2.36
C VAL A 78 8.15 -16.40 2.63
N ALA A 79 8.26 -17.57 3.21
CA ALA A 79 7.12 -18.45 3.44
C ALA A 79 6.26 -17.97 4.62
N ARG A 80 6.89 -17.52 5.70
CA ARG A 80 6.25 -17.11 6.94
C ARG A 80 7.02 -15.99 7.63
N ALA A 81 6.39 -15.38 8.63
CA ALA A 81 7.07 -14.50 9.58
C ALA A 81 6.61 -14.82 11.01
N ALA A 82 7.52 -14.68 11.97
CA ALA A 82 7.20 -14.78 13.38
C ALA A 82 7.24 -13.38 13.99
N ALA A 83 6.16 -12.95 14.62
CA ALA A 83 6.07 -11.72 15.37
C ALA A 83 6.00 -12.03 16.87
N ARG A 84 6.87 -11.41 17.67
CA ARG A 84 6.93 -11.56 19.13
C ARG A 84 6.98 -10.19 19.78
N TRP A 85 6.24 -10.02 20.88
CA TRP A 85 6.24 -8.80 21.69
C TRP A 85 5.89 -9.09 23.14
N ASN A 86 6.18 -8.14 24.01
CA ASN A 86 5.75 -8.16 25.40
C ASN A 86 4.52 -7.24 25.52
N PRO A 87 3.32 -7.77 25.75
CA PRO A 87 2.13 -6.98 25.88
C PRO A 87 2.10 -6.22 27.22
N ASN A 88 1.54 -5.02 27.22
CA ASN A 88 1.48 -4.19 28.43
C ASN A 88 0.41 -4.66 29.45
N TYR A 89 -0.50 -5.54 29.05
CA TYR A 89 -1.61 -6.00 29.89
C TYR A 89 -1.31 -7.28 30.69
N LYS A 90 -0.17 -7.92 30.44
CA LYS A 90 0.25 -9.14 31.16
C LYS A 90 1.77 -9.29 31.14
N GLN A 91 2.30 -10.08 32.07
CA GLN A 91 3.70 -10.46 32.06
C GLN A 91 3.97 -11.54 30.99
N GLY A 92 5.20 -11.57 30.50
CA GLY A 92 5.64 -12.52 29.48
C GLY A 92 5.52 -12.00 28.06
N SER A 93 5.81 -12.85 27.11
CA SER A 93 5.76 -12.50 25.67
C SER A 93 4.61 -13.19 24.96
N GLU A 94 4.08 -12.52 23.94
CA GLU A 94 3.19 -13.14 22.96
C GLU A 94 3.93 -13.39 21.65
N ARG A 95 3.46 -14.42 20.94
CA ARG A 95 3.98 -14.80 19.63
C ARG A 95 2.84 -15.13 18.68
N ILE A 96 2.97 -14.65 17.45
CA ILE A 96 2.07 -14.97 16.34
C ILE A 96 2.93 -15.36 15.14
N ILE A 97 2.46 -16.36 14.40
CA ILE A 97 2.99 -16.68 13.08
C ILE A 97 2.11 -16.02 12.04
N LEU A 98 2.74 -15.33 11.09
CA LEU A 98 2.12 -14.77 9.91
C LEU A 98 2.34 -15.75 8.76
N ASN A 99 1.25 -16.20 8.16
CA ASN A 99 1.24 -17.15 7.05
C ASN A 99 0.88 -16.43 5.74
N GLY A 100 1.24 -17.02 4.62
CA GLY A 100 0.88 -16.50 3.31
C GLY A 100 -0.63 -16.34 3.16
N SER A 101 -1.06 -15.17 2.69
CA SER A 101 -2.46 -14.93 2.32
C SER A 101 -2.76 -15.54 0.94
N SER A 102 -4.05 -15.78 0.65
CA SER A 102 -4.55 -16.35 -0.60
C SER A 102 -4.27 -15.52 -1.87
N GLY A 103 -3.39 -14.58 -1.85
CA GLY A 103 -2.93 -13.83 -3.02
C GLY A 103 -1.41 -13.78 -3.13
N GLY A 104 -0.67 -14.41 -2.20
CA GLY A 104 0.79 -14.46 -2.21
C GLY A 104 1.49 -13.11 -2.06
N LYS A 105 0.74 -12.02 -1.80
CA LYS A 105 1.27 -10.65 -1.73
C LYS A 105 1.53 -10.15 -0.31
N ALA A 106 1.04 -10.87 0.68
CA ALA A 106 1.18 -10.49 2.07
C ALA A 106 1.20 -11.75 2.98
N LEU A 107 1.75 -11.58 4.17
CA LEU A 107 1.61 -12.54 5.25
C LEU A 107 0.62 -11.99 6.27
N VAL A 108 -0.26 -12.85 6.79
CA VAL A 108 -1.32 -12.47 7.73
C VAL A 108 -1.19 -13.30 9.01
N GLY A 109 -1.34 -12.64 10.14
CA GLY A 109 -1.26 -13.27 11.46
C GLY A 109 -2.36 -14.29 11.68
N SER A 110 -2.04 -15.38 12.36
CA SER A 110 -2.95 -16.51 12.62
C SER A 110 -3.99 -16.22 13.70
N LYS A 111 -3.84 -15.13 14.46
CA LYS A 111 -4.76 -14.76 15.54
C LYS A 111 -4.75 -13.24 15.78
N PRO A 112 -5.81 -12.69 16.40
CA PRO A 112 -5.87 -11.26 16.69
C PRO A 112 -4.89 -10.85 17.80
N VAL A 113 -4.39 -9.63 17.67
CA VAL A 113 -3.60 -8.92 18.68
C VAL A 113 -4.55 -8.15 19.59
N ARG A 114 -4.25 -8.12 20.87
CA ARG A 114 -5.07 -7.37 21.85
C ARG A 114 -4.49 -5.99 22.12
N PRO A 115 -5.34 -4.95 22.26
CA PRO A 115 -4.89 -3.63 22.69
C PRO A 115 -4.34 -3.67 24.13
N PRO A 116 -3.51 -2.69 24.54
CA PRO A 116 -3.09 -1.51 23.76
C PRO A 116 -2.01 -1.85 22.72
N TYR A 117 -2.12 -1.20 21.55
CA TYR A 117 -1.21 -1.42 20.41
C TYR A 117 0.04 -0.52 20.49
N ALA A 118 0.71 -0.51 21.61
CA ALA A 118 1.94 0.24 21.82
C ALA A 118 2.98 -0.66 22.50
N PHE A 119 3.84 -1.28 21.69
CA PHE A 119 4.84 -2.22 22.16
C PHE A 119 6.01 -2.34 21.17
N LYS A 120 7.12 -2.86 21.68
CA LYS A 120 8.25 -3.24 20.84
C LYS A 120 8.00 -4.63 20.24
N LEU A 121 7.96 -4.67 18.90
CA LEU A 121 7.73 -5.89 18.13
C LEU A 121 9.05 -6.42 17.58
N PHE A 122 9.30 -7.69 17.78
CA PHE A 122 10.39 -8.45 17.16
C PHE A 122 9.80 -9.27 16.02
N LEU A 123 10.21 -8.97 14.80
CA LEU A 123 9.75 -9.63 13.59
C LEU A 123 10.89 -10.43 12.98
N THR A 124 10.67 -11.72 12.76
CA THR A 124 11.61 -12.65 12.11
C THR A 124 10.99 -13.16 10.83
N LEU A 125 11.67 -12.99 9.69
CA LEU A 125 11.28 -13.58 8.43
C LEU A 125 11.82 -15.00 8.32
N LEU A 126 10.96 -15.93 7.90
CA LEU A 126 11.27 -17.36 7.79
C LEU A 126 11.16 -17.79 6.33
N LYS A 127 12.23 -18.32 5.79
CA LYS A 127 12.24 -18.98 4.50
C LYS A 127 12.04 -20.47 4.71
N GLY A 128 11.00 -21.01 4.11
CA GLY A 128 10.79 -22.47 4.12
C GLY A 128 11.59 -23.08 2.97
N ASP A 129 12.39 -24.10 3.26
CA ASP A 129 12.80 -25.05 2.25
C ASP A 129 11.74 -26.14 2.21
N ALA A 130 11.10 -26.31 1.06
CA ALA A 130 10.27 -27.48 0.80
C ALA A 130 11.21 -28.69 0.68
N SER A 131 11.62 -29.24 1.82
CA SER A 131 12.38 -30.48 1.83
C SER A 131 11.42 -31.63 1.48
N THR A 132 11.84 -32.49 0.60
CA THR A 132 11.09 -33.61 0.01
C THR A 132 10.66 -34.67 1.02
N ASP A 133 11.12 -34.60 2.25
CA ASP A 133 10.89 -35.61 3.31
C ASP A 133 10.10 -35.12 4.53
N GLY A 134 9.28 -34.06 4.37
CA GLY A 134 8.27 -33.68 5.35
C GLY A 134 8.79 -32.99 6.61
N SER A 135 10.08 -32.78 6.77
CA SER A 135 10.64 -31.91 7.79
C SER A 135 10.82 -30.51 7.20
N GLU A 136 9.83 -29.63 7.40
CA GLU A 136 9.93 -28.21 7.06
C GLU A 136 10.98 -27.54 7.96
N SER A 137 12.23 -27.47 7.52
CA SER A 137 13.25 -26.67 8.19
C SER A 137 13.06 -25.21 7.80
N GLU A 138 12.32 -24.47 8.62
CA GLU A 138 12.20 -23.02 8.47
C GLU A 138 13.49 -22.35 8.95
N GLN A 139 14.16 -21.64 8.07
CA GLN A 139 15.35 -20.86 8.41
C GLN A 139 15.00 -19.39 8.59
N ALA A 140 15.43 -18.82 9.72
CA ALA A 140 15.36 -17.38 9.95
C ALA A 140 16.35 -16.67 9.01
N VAL A 141 15.84 -15.78 8.14
CA VAL A 141 16.68 -15.06 7.15
C VAL A 141 16.89 -13.60 7.53
N GLU A 142 15.92 -12.98 8.16
CA GLU A 142 15.99 -11.56 8.55
C GLU A 142 15.29 -11.34 9.88
N ASN A 143 15.82 -10.42 10.70
CA ASN A 143 15.24 -10.05 12.00
C ASN A 143 15.11 -8.53 12.10
N TYR A 144 13.98 -8.06 12.61
CA TYR A 144 13.69 -6.65 12.78
C TYR A 144 13.15 -6.36 14.18
N THR A 145 13.45 -5.17 14.66
CA THR A 145 12.85 -4.61 15.87
C THR A 145 12.12 -3.35 15.49
N VAL A 146 10.82 -3.29 15.81
CA VAL A 146 9.91 -2.24 15.40
C VAL A 146 9.16 -1.70 16.62
N ASP A 147 9.14 -0.39 16.80
CA ASP A 147 8.26 0.23 17.77
C ASP A 147 6.86 0.35 17.15
N PHE A 148 6.00 -0.61 17.49
CA PHE A 148 4.64 -0.69 16.97
C PHE A 148 3.70 0.20 17.75
N ARG A 149 2.97 1.05 17.02
CA ARG A 149 1.89 1.91 17.54
C ARG A 149 0.80 2.00 16.49
N ALA A 150 -0.44 1.68 16.88
CA ALA A 150 -1.64 1.77 16.04
C ALA A 150 -2.82 2.35 16.84
#